data_4d70228a636b146e3448c941ae5fae1a
#
_entry.id   4d70228a636b146e3448c941ae5fae1a
#
_cell.length_a   1.000
_cell.length_b   1.000
_cell.length_c   1.000
_cell.angle_alpha   90.00
_cell.angle_beta   90.00
_cell.angle_gamma   90.00
#
_symmetry.space_group_name_H-M   'P 1'
#
loop_
_entity.id
_entity.type
_entity.pdbx_description
1 polymer ?
#
loop_
_entity_poly.entity_id
_entity_poly.type
_entity_poly.pdbx_seq_one_letter_code
_entity_poly.pdbx_strand_id
1 'polypeptide(L)'
;MLRLEEGKRYLSLDVETDGLWGKPLAIGLIIYEVIEEKLRKIEEISWRLPNSVVKNEWVISNVLPTLDFPVTNESYEEMLKDFSEKYMSKKNATVIWHMGHIVESHLFRELHRLGFIGDWDAPYVS
;
A
#
# COMPACT_ATOMS: atom_id res chain seq x y z
N MET A 1 -17.65 -11.34 -2.33
CA MET A 1 -18.43 -10.30 -3.02
C MET A 1 -18.50 -9.05 -2.17
N LEU A 2 -18.21 -7.90 -2.76
CA LEU A 2 -18.30 -6.63 -2.07
C LEU A 2 -19.76 -6.23 -1.87
N ARG A 3 -20.05 -5.79 -0.66
CA ARG A 3 -21.35 -5.28 -0.31
C ARG A 3 -21.29 -3.75 -0.33
N LEU A 4 -22.10 -3.13 -1.18
CA LEU A 4 -22.09 -1.67 -1.32
C LEU A 4 -23.05 -1.05 -0.30
N GLU A 5 -22.50 -0.74 0.87
CA GLU A 5 -23.21 -0.01 1.93
C GLU A 5 -22.81 1.46 1.88
N GLU A 6 -23.79 2.35 1.89
CA GLU A 6 -23.56 3.78 1.81
C GLU A 6 -22.59 4.26 2.88
N GLY A 7 -21.58 5.03 2.48
CA GLY A 7 -20.57 5.57 3.38
C GLY A 7 -19.41 4.61 3.68
N LYS A 8 -19.51 3.34 3.26
CA LYS A 8 -18.43 2.39 3.49
C LYS A 8 -17.22 2.74 2.63
N ARG A 9 -16.02 2.57 3.21
CA ARG A 9 -14.76 2.88 2.54
C ARG A 9 -13.95 1.64 2.24
N TYR A 10 -13.25 1.68 1.12
CA TYR A 10 -12.35 0.64 0.66
C TYR A 10 -11.00 1.25 0.31
N LEU A 11 -9.94 0.55 0.66
CA LEU A 11 -8.58 0.94 0.31
C LEU A 11 -8.04 -0.06 -0.71
N SER A 12 -7.82 0.40 -1.95
CA SER A 12 -7.16 -0.42 -2.95
C SER A 12 -5.66 -0.23 -2.80
N LEU A 13 -4.96 -1.31 -2.49
CA LEU A 13 -3.54 -1.28 -2.16
C LEU A 13 -2.75 -2.07 -3.20
N ASP A 14 -1.75 -1.44 -3.77
CA ASP A 14 -0.82 -2.06 -4.71
C ASP A 14 0.60 -1.77 -4.23
N VAL A 15 1.36 -2.83 -3.96
CA VAL A 15 2.73 -2.72 -3.43
C VAL A 15 3.69 -3.37 -4.40
N GLU A 16 4.77 -2.67 -4.72
CA GLU A 16 5.89 -3.24 -5.46
C GLU A 16 7.03 -3.52 -4.48
N THR A 17 7.60 -4.71 -4.56
CA THR A 17 8.68 -5.14 -3.69
C THR A 17 9.95 -5.42 -4.48
N ASP A 18 11.07 -5.45 -3.79
CA ASP A 18 12.37 -5.76 -4.37
C ASP A 18 12.51 -7.28 -4.53
N GLY A 19 11.76 -7.82 -5.50
CA GLY A 19 11.52 -9.25 -5.64
C GLY A 19 10.35 -9.70 -4.77
N LEU A 20 9.78 -10.88 -5.06
CA LEU A 20 8.56 -11.36 -4.38
C LEU A 20 8.69 -11.38 -2.86
N TRP A 21 9.87 -11.71 -2.35
CA TRP A 21 10.13 -11.81 -0.91
C TRP A 21 10.90 -10.62 -0.36
N GLY A 22 11.15 -9.61 -1.20
CA GLY A 22 11.92 -8.44 -0.82
C GLY A 22 11.09 -7.38 -0.11
N LYS A 23 11.78 -6.33 0.31
CA LYS A 23 11.13 -5.20 1.00
C LYS A 23 10.28 -4.38 0.04
N PRO A 24 9.19 -3.77 0.52
CA PRO A 24 8.44 -2.79 -0.25
C PRO A 24 9.33 -1.65 -0.75
N LEU A 25 9.17 -1.28 -2.01
CA LEU A 25 9.90 -0.16 -2.61
C LEU A 25 8.97 0.93 -3.15
N ALA A 26 7.71 0.59 -3.42
CA ALA A 26 6.69 1.54 -3.85
C ALA A 26 5.33 1.08 -3.36
N ILE A 27 4.48 2.04 -3.00
CA ILE A 27 3.15 1.77 -2.47
C ILE A 27 2.17 2.69 -3.17
N GLY A 28 1.11 2.10 -3.76
CA GLY A 28 -0.01 2.85 -4.31
C GLY A 28 -1.25 2.60 -3.48
N LEU A 29 -1.96 3.65 -3.14
CA LEU A 29 -3.18 3.58 -2.35
C LEU A 29 -4.26 4.41 -3.02
N ILE A 30 -5.41 3.78 -3.28
CA ILE A 30 -6.59 4.48 -3.76
C ILE A 30 -7.69 4.29 -2.72
N ILE A 31 -8.29 5.40 -2.30
CA ILE A 31 -9.37 5.39 -1.31
C ILE A 31 -10.68 5.56 -2.06
N TYR A 32 -11.59 4.61 -1.86
CA TYR A 32 -12.94 4.65 -2.40
C TYR A 32 -13.95 4.78 -1.28
N GLU A 33 -15.06 5.42 -1.58
CA GLU A 33 -16.21 5.46 -0.69
C GLU A 33 -17.47 5.12 -1.49
N VAL A 34 -18.39 4.41 -0.86
CA VAL A 34 -19.69 4.11 -1.48
C VAL A 34 -20.57 5.34 -1.35
N ILE A 35 -20.90 5.96 -2.48
CA ILE A 35 -21.76 7.15 -2.56
C ILE A 35 -22.80 6.88 -3.63
N GLU A 36 -24.08 6.95 -3.26
CA GLU A 36 -25.19 6.68 -4.17
C GLU A 36 -25.06 5.30 -4.83
N GLU A 37 -24.74 4.29 -4.02
CA GLU A 37 -24.63 2.88 -4.43
C GLU A 37 -23.48 2.59 -5.40
N LYS A 38 -22.52 3.50 -5.52
CA LYS A 38 -21.35 3.34 -6.39
C LYS A 38 -20.05 3.57 -5.62
N LEU A 39 -19.01 2.85 -6.01
CA LEU A 39 -17.66 3.12 -5.52
C LEU A 39 -17.12 4.36 -6.22
N ARG A 40 -16.84 5.39 -5.44
CA ARG A 40 -16.28 6.64 -5.94
C ARG A 40 -14.88 6.84 -5.40
N LYS A 41 -13.95 7.13 -6.30
CA LYS A 41 -12.57 7.44 -5.90
C LYS A 41 -12.54 8.78 -5.19
N ILE A 42 -12.03 8.78 -3.96
CA ILE A 42 -11.93 10.00 -3.15
C ILE A 42 -10.51 10.54 -3.21
N GLU A 43 -9.52 9.64 -3.13
CA GLU A 43 -8.13 10.04 -3.02
C GLU A 43 -7.22 8.98 -3.63
N GLU A 44 -6.11 9.40 -4.20
CA GLU A 44 -5.08 8.50 -4.73
C GLU A 44 -3.72 9.03 -4.30
N ILE A 45 -2.93 8.18 -3.65
CA ILE A 45 -1.63 8.55 -3.11
C ILE A 45 -0.63 7.47 -3.47
N SER A 46 0.59 7.89 -3.80
CA SER A 46 1.69 6.96 -4.08
C SER A 46 2.93 7.38 -3.33
N TRP A 47 3.70 6.39 -2.90
CA TRP A 47 5.00 6.59 -2.25
C TRP A 47 6.01 5.70 -2.94
N ARG A 48 7.24 6.16 -3.10
CA ARG A 48 8.31 5.31 -3.61
C ARG A 48 9.68 5.76 -3.14
N LEU A 49 10.57 4.77 -3.10
CA LEU A 49 11.98 4.97 -2.81
C LEU A 49 12.75 5.25 -4.10
N PRO A 50 14.00 5.79 -3.98
CA PRO A 50 14.86 5.97 -5.15
C PRO A 50 15.19 4.62 -5.81
N ASN A 51 15.41 4.64 -7.13
CA ASN A 51 15.77 3.44 -7.88
C ASN A 51 17.05 2.78 -7.34
N SER A 52 17.95 3.57 -6.78
CA SER A 52 19.24 3.10 -6.27
C SER A 52 19.13 2.08 -5.14
N VAL A 53 18.00 2.02 -4.43
CA VAL A 53 17.84 1.05 -3.34
C VAL A 53 17.43 -0.33 -3.84
N VAL A 54 17.02 -0.46 -5.09
CA VAL A 54 16.53 -1.72 -5.66
C VAL A 54 17.71 -2.59 -6.08
N LYS A 55 17.70 -3.85 -5.66
CA LYS A 55 18.79 -4.79 -5.92
C LYS A 55 18.39 -5.93 -6.85
N ASN A 56 17.12 -6.28 -6.91
CA ASN A 56 16.64 -7.37 -7.74
C ASN A 56 16.69 -6.97 -9.22
N GLU A 57 17.47 -7.70 -10.03
CA GLU A 57 17.68 -7.36 -11.43
C GLU A 57 16.40 -7.42 -12.27
N TRP A 58 15.53 -8.38 -11.98
CA TRP A 58 14.25 -8.47 -12.69
C TRP A 58 13.38 -7.25 -12.41
N VAL A 59 13.36 -6.78 -11.17
CA VAL A 59 12.61 -5.59 -10.76
C VAL A 59 13.19 -4.35 -11.45
N ILE A 60 14.51 -4.21 -11.49
CA ILE A 60 15.17 -3.09 -12.17
C ILE A 60 14.75 -3.03 -13.64
N SER A 61 14.72 -4.18 -14.32
CA SER A 61 14.42 -4.25 -15.75
C SER A 61 12.94 -4.16 -16.07
N ASN A 62 12.06 -4.69 -15.23
CA ASN A 62 10.65 -4.88 -15.56
C ASN A 62 9.68 -4.04 -14.74
N VAL A 63 10.04 -3.62 -13.54
CA VAL A 63 9.16 -2.86 -12.66
C VAL A 63 9.51 -1.38 -12.62
N LEU A 64 10.79 -1.04 -12.36
CA LEU A 64 11.20 0.35 -12.24
C LEU A 64 10.82 1.21 -13.45
N PRO A 65 10.97 0.73 -14.71
CA PRO A 65 10.57 1.54 -15.86
C PRO A 65 9.07 1.85 -15.93
N THR A 66 8.23 1.08 -15.22
CA THR A 66 6.78 1.31 -15.21
C THR A 66 6.35 2.30 -14.13
N LEU A 67 7.24 2.64 -13.20
CA LEU A 67 6.94 3.61 -12.14
C LEU A 67 7.16 5.02 -12.68
N ASP A 68 6.08 5.66 -13.08
CA ASP A 68 6.09 6.95 -13.77
C ASP A 68 5.84 8.15 -12.85
N PHE A 69 5.95 7.95 -11.55
CA PHE A 69 5.77 9.03 -10.58
C PHE A 69 7.08 9.29 -9.83
N PRO A 70 7.26 10.52 -9.29
CA PRO A 70 8.53 10.89 -8.66
C PRO A 70 8.77 10.18 -7.33
N VAL A 71 10.06 10.12 -6.95
CA VAL A 71 10.47 9.65 -5.63
C VAL A 71 9.83 10.54 -4.56
N THR A 72 9.23 9.91 -3.56
CA THR A 72 8.58 10.62 -2.45
C THR A 72 9.40 10.55 -1.18
N ASN A 73 10.18 9.48 -1.00
CA ASN A 73 10.91 9.23 0.24
C ASN A 73 12.32 8.74 -0.06
N GLU A 74 13.29 9.24 0.68
CA GLU A 74 14.69 8.81 0.56
C GLU A 74 14.99 7.58 1.42
N SER A 75 14.22 7.36 2.50
CA SER A 75 14.45 6.23 3.38
C SER A 75 13.25 5.30 3.44
N TYR A 76 13.55 4.01 3.58
CA TYR A 76 12.55 2.95 3.72
C TYR A 76 11.63 3.20 4.92
N GLU A 77 12.21 3.49 6.08
CA GLU A 77 11.44 3.70 7.29
C GLU A 77 10.52 4.91 7.19
N GLU A 78 11.00 5.99 6.58
CA GLU A 78 10.19 7.19 6.37
C GLU A 78 9.01 6.90 5.46
N MET A 79 9.22 6.14 4.38
CA MET A 79 8.14 5.74 3.48
C MET A 79 7.08 4.92 4.22
N LEU A 80 7.49 3.95 5.02
CA LEU A 80 6.56 3.13 5.78
C LEU A 80 5.83 3.94 6.84
N LYS A 81 6.52 4.87 7.48
CA LYS A 81 5.89 5.75 8.46
C LYS A 81 4.80 6.61 7.80
N ASP A 82 5.12 7.23 6.67
CA ASP A 82 4.16 8.08 5.95
C ASP A 82 2.94 7.28 5.50
N PHE A 83 3.16 6.08 4.97
CA PHE A 83 2.05 5.19 4.61
C PHE A 83 1.22 4.84 5.86
N SER A 84 1.87 4.48 6.96
CA SER A 84 1.17 4.06 8.18
C SER A 84 0.26 5.15 8.73
N GLU A 85 0.69 6.39 8.68
CA GLU A 85 -0.12 7.53 9.14
C GLU A 85 -1.40 7.64 8.32
N LYS A 86 -1.30 7.45 6.99
CA LYS A 86 -2.48 7.48 6.13
C LYS A 86 -3.38 6.28 6.37
N TYR A 87 -2.80 5.09 6.49
CA TYR A 87 -3.54 3.87 6.78
C TYR A 87 -4.30 3.99 8.11
N MET A 88 -3.62 4.44 9.18
CA MET A 88 -4.25 4.57 10.49
C MET A 88 -5.40 5.56 10.49
N SER A 89 -5.36 6.58 9.65
CA SER A 89 -6.47 7.51 9.50
C SER A 89 -7.71 6.85 8.88
N LYS A 90 -7.56 5.68 8.25
CA LYS A 90 -8.61 4.95 7.52
C LYS A 90 -8.69 3.49 7.93
N LYS A 91 -8.19 3.12 9.10
CA LYS A 91 -8.01 1.70 9.46
C LYS A 91 -9.30 0.88 9.55
N ASN A 92 -10.46 1.52 9.66
CA ASN A 92 -11.74 0.82 9.66
C ASN A 92 -12.26 0.49 8.26
N ALA A 93 -11.55 0.91 7.22
CA ALA A 93 -11.87 0.57 5.85
C ALA A 93 -11.44 -0.85 5.53
N THR A 94 -12.09 -1.47 4.55
CA THR A 94 -11.69 -2.78 4.05
C THR A 94 -10.61 -2.62 3.00
N VAL A 95 -9.51 -3.35 3.14
CA VAL A 95 -8.41 -3.32 2.17
C VAL A 95 -8.66 -4.33 1.06
N ILE A 96 -8.51 -3.87 -0.17
CA ILE A 96 -8.50 -4.71 -1.36
C ILE A 96 -7.06 -4.73 -1.87
N TRP A 97 -6.45 -5.90 -1.93
CA TRP A 97 -5.07 -5.99 -2.38
C TRP A 97 -4.89 -6.91 -3.59
N HIS A 98 -3.81 -6.68 -4.33
CA HIS A 98 -3.60 -7.30 -5.64
C HIS A 98 -2.86 -8.65 -5.55
N MET A 99 -1.77 -8.70 -4.81
CA MET A 99 -0.98 -9.93 -4.64
C MET A 99 -1.27 -10.66 -3.34
N GLY A 100 -2.00 -10.03 -2.46
CA GLY A 100 -2.50 -10.64 -1.25
C GLY A 100 -1.45 -11.01 -0.24
N HIS A 101 -1.34 -12.31 0.03
CA HIS A 101 -0.66 -12.81 1.22
C HIS A 101 0.87 -12.73 1.21
N ILE A 102 1.51 -12.46 0.09
CA ILE A 102 2.97 -12.35 0.05
C ILE A 102 3.38 -10.87 0.09
N VAL A 103 2.99 -10.11 -0.91
CA VAL A 103 3.48 -8.75 -1.11
C VAL A 103 2.87 -7.76 -0.13
N GLU A 104 1.55 -7.63 -0.13
CA GLU A 104 0.87 -6.65 0.71
C GLU A 104 0.92 -7.03 2.19
N SER A 105 0.84 -8.33 2.50
CA SER A 105 0.96 -8.77 3.89
C SER A 105 2.37 -8.52 4.44
N HIS A 106 3.39 -8.60 3.60
CA HIS A 106 4.77 -8.26 4.00
C HIS A 106 4.86 -6.78 4.40
N LEU A 107 4.19 -5.90 3.66
CA LEU A 107 4.14 -4.48 4.04
C LEU A 107 3.61 -4.33 5.47
N PHE A 108 2.48 -4.95 5.79
CA PHE A 108 1.89 -4.83 7.12
C PHE A 108 2.75 -5.46 8.21
N ARG A 109 3.44 -6.56 7.91
CA ARG A 109 4.40 -7.14 8.84
C ARG A 109 5.56 -6.20 9.14
N GLU A 110 6.06 -5.50 8.11
CA GLU A 110 7.13 -4.52 8.29
C GLU A 110 6.67 -3.32 9.10
N LEU A 111 5.44 -2.86 8.86
CA LEU A 111 4.86 -1.78 9.68
C LEU A 111 4.80 -2.16 11.16
N HIS A 112 4.39 -3.40 11.45
CA HIS A 112 4.33 -3.90 12.80
C HIS A 112 5.74 -4.05 13.40
N ARG A 113 6.67 -4.62 12.65
CA ARG A 113 8.06 -4.81 13.10
C ARG A 113 8.71 -3.49 13.48
N LEU A 114 8.45 -2.44 12.72
CA LEU A 114 9.02 -1.11 12.95
C LEU A 114 8.24 -0.29 13.99
N GLY A 115 7.15 -0.83 14.51
CA GLY A 115 6.37 -0.17 15.56
C GLY A 115 5.41 0.90 15.06
N PHE A 116 5.14 0.96 13.76
CA PHE A 116 4.23 1.96 13.20
C PHE A 116 2.76 1.57 13.35
N ILE A 117 2.47 0.30 13.54
CA ILE A 117 1.12 -0.19 13.87
C ILE A 117 1.21 -1.19 15.01
N GLY A 118 0.12 -1.31 15.78
CA GLY A 118 0.03 -2.25 16.90
C GLY A 118 -0.64 -3.56 16.50
N ASP A 119 -0.78 -4.47 17.48
CA ASP A 119 -1.30 -5.81 17.25
C ASP A 119 -2.74 -5.84 16.71
N TRP A 120 -3.52 -4.82 17.03
CA TRP A 120 -4.94 -4.76 16.64
C TRP A 120 -5.19 -3.88 15.42
N ASP A 121 -4.13 -3.48 14.72
CA ASP A 121 -4.23 -2.58 13.58
C ASP A 121 -4.12 -3.31 12.25
N ALA A 122 -4.24 -4.63 12.25
CA ALA A 122 -4.24 -5.42 11.02
C ALA A 122 -5.43 -5.04 10.13
N PRO A 123 -5.25 -5.05 8.80
CA PRO A 123 -6.31 -4.63 7.90
C PRO A 123 -7.45 -5.66 7.82
N TYR A 124 -8.66 -5.16 7.62
CA TYR A 124 -9.75 -5.99 7.14
C TYR A 124 -9.58 -6.14 5.63
N VAL A 125 -9.59 -7.37 5.15
CA VAL A 125 -9.26 -7.68 3.75
C VAL A 125 -10.44 -8.30 3.04
N SER A 126 -10.60 -7.92 1.80
CA SER A 126 -11.60 -8.49 0.93
C SER A 126 -10.96 -9.02 -0.36
#